data_b3c7b576cca764207b5d5a8cc4132e1a
#
_entry.id   b3c7b576cca764207b5d5a8cc4132e1a
#
_cell.length_a   1.000
_cell.length_b   1.000
_cell.length_c   1.000
_cell.angle_alpha   90.00
_cell.angle_beta   90.00
_cell.angle_gamma   90.00
#
_symmetry.space_group_name_H-M   'P 1'
#
loop_
_entity.id
_entity.type
_entity.pdbx_description
1 polymer ?
#
loop_
_entity_poly.entity_id
_entity_poly.type
_entity_poly.pdbx_seq_one_letter_code
_entity_poly.pdbx_strand_id
1 'polypeptide(L)'
;TIEKEFNLCKKLIINGGVYKHISDNSEYFKPLKYSELKKETLSALYEEDLTSVKNIELQKVFPSFMSWLNSIKQKEGFKIASHLGQSIEANIFVNVFKQLPDDRFFLIIHDSILCTEGDKELVKEKLIGRTKELFSEIISKDENLDKLFKISIVSIKDEDLSNNKDPRLLKEYLQSIGEWEDDWDNELNIPIY
;
A
#
# COMPACT_ATOMS: atom_id res chain seq x y z
N THR A 1 -5.70 -24.97 8.38
CA THR A 1 -4.43 -24.73 9.09
C THR A 1 -3.85 -23.39 8.65
N ILE A 2 -3.11 -22.73 9.52
CA ILE A 2 -2.42 -21.43 9.25
C ILE A 2 -1.60 -21.51 7.96
N GLU A 3 -0.86 -22.60 7.76
CA GLU A 3 -0.03 -22.80 6.57
C GLU A 3 -0.86 -22.80 5.26
N LYS A 4 -2.03 -23.45 5.26
CA LYS A 4 -2.92 -23.47 4.08
C LYS A 4 -3.43 -22.07 3.75
N GLU A 5 -3.81 -21.30 4.76
CA GLU A 5 -4.26 -19.91 4.57
C GLU A 5 -3.13 -19.00 4.12
N PHE A 6 -1.94 -19.14 4.69
CA PHE A 6 -0.74 -18.41 4.25
C PHE A 6 -0.43 -18.68 2.77
N ASN A 7 -0.42 -19.93 2.36
CA ASN A 7 -0.18 -20.32 0.96
C ASN A 7 -1.28 -19.79 0.02
N LEU A 8 -2.54 -19.77 0.50
CA LEU A 8 -3.65 -19.16 -0.24
C LEU A 8 -3.44 -17.66 -0.40
N CYS A 9 -3.18 -16.93 0.69
CA CYS A 9 -2.94 -15.49 0.66
C CYS A 9 -1.78 -15.14 -0.30
N LYS A 10 -0.66 -15.85 -0.18
CA LYS A 10 0.49 -15.71 -1.07
C LYS A 10 0.08 -15.86 -2.54
N LYS A 11 -0.63 -16.95 -2.88
CA LYS A 11 -1.12 -17.19 -4.25
C LYS A 11 -2.06 -16.10 -4.74
N LEU A 12 -2.97 -15.63 -3.87
CA LEU A 12 -3.92 -14.56 -4.21
C LEU A 12 -3.22 -13.23 -4.46
N ILE A 13 -2.21 -12.89 -3.65
CA ILE A 13 -1.40 -11.67 -3.82
C ILE A 13 -0.66 -11.73 -5.16
N ILE A 14 0.06 -12.82 -5.43
CA ILE A 14 0.84 -13.01 -6.67
C ILE A 14 -0.03 -12.88 -7.93
N ASN A 15 -1.25 -13.42 -7.88
CA ASN A 15 -2.16 -13.41 -9.03
C ASN A 15 -3.11 -12.19 -9.06
N GLY A 16 -3.03 -11.27 -8.11
CA GLY A 16 -3.92 -10.10 -8.03
C GLY A 16 -5.38 -10.45 -7.71
N GLY A 17 -5.62 -11.61 -7.05
CA GLY A 17 -6.96 -12.17 -6.83
C GLY A 17 -7.56 -11.93 -5.45
N VAL A 18 -6.90 -11.15 -4.56
CA VAL A 18 -7.31 -10.97 -3.16
C VAL A 18 -8.74 -10.44 -3.05
N TYR A 19 -9.03 -9.31 -3.70
CA TYR A 19 -10.35 -8.68 -3.64
C TYR A 19 -11.45 -9.56 -4.26
N LYS A 20 -11.14 -10.23 -5.36
CA LYS A 20 -12.08 -11.19 -5.96
C LYS A 20 -12.38 -12.33 -4.99
N HIS A 21 -11.38 -12.89 -4.33
CA HIS A 21 -11.55 -13.95 -3.35
C HIS A 21 -12.41 -13.49 -2.16
N ILE A 22 -12.19 -12.26 -1.66
CA ILE A 22 -13.00 -11.67 -0.58
C ILE A 22 -14.47 -11.56 -1.03
N SER A 23 -14.71 -11.00 -2.21
CA SER A 23 -16.07 -10.86 -2.76
C SER A 23 -16.76 -12.21 -2.97
N ASP A 24 -16.05 -13.20 -3.50
CA ASP A 24 -16.62 -14.52 -3.78
C ASP A 24 -16.96 -15.31 -2.49
N ASN A 25 -16.36 -14.99 -1.35
CA ASN A 25 -16.48 -15.74 -0.09
C ASN A 25 -17.15 -14.96 1.06
N SER A 26 -17.77 -13.80 0.79
CA SER A 26 -18.50 -13.02 1.78
C SER A 26 -19.75 -12.39 1.21
N GLU A 27 -20.87 -12.62 1.87
CA GLU A 27 -22.15 -12.00 1.47
C GLU A 27 -22.14 -10.48 1.67
N TYR A 28 -21.38 -9.96 2.60
CA TYR A 28 -21.20 -8.52 2.83
C TYR A 28 -20.42 -7.84 1.70
N PHE A 29 -19.29 -8.43 1.30
CA PHE A 29 -18.40 -7.85 0.28
C PHE A 29 -18.86 -8.13 -1.16
N LYS A 30 -19.67 -9.16 -1.38
CA LYS A 30 -20.12 -9.60 -2.71
C LYS A 30 -20.84 -8.54 -3.55
N PRO A 31 -21.75 -7.71 -2.99
CA PRO A 31 -22.47 -6.70 -3.77
C PRO A 31 -21.65 -5.44 -4.06
N LEU A 32 -20.46 -5.27 -3.45
CA LEU A 32 -19.70 -4.05 -3.55
C LEU A 32 -18.97 -3.93 -4.90
N LYS A 33 -18.94 -2.71 -5.44
CA LYS A 33 -18.07 -2.38 -6.57
C LYS A 33 -16.60 -2.45 -6.14
N TYR A 34 -15.69 -2.62 -7.09
CA TYR A 34 -14.27 -2.83 -6.79
C TYR A 34 -13.65 -1.73 -5.91
N SER A 35 -13.95 -0.46 -6.14
CA SER A 35 -13.47 0.66 -5.33
C SER A 35 -13.99 0.62 -3.90
N GLU A 36 -15.29 0.34 -3.73
CA GLU A 36 -15.94 0.19 -2.42
C GLU A 36 -15.40 -1.05 -1.70
N LEU A 37 -15.24 -2.17 -2.39
CA LEU A 37 -14.68 -3.40 -1.87
C LEU A 37 -13.26 -3.18 -1.33
N LYS A 38 -12.42 -2.46 -2.08
CA LYS A 38 -11.07 -2.08 -1.64
C LYS A 38 -11.12 -1.24 -0.37
N LYS A 39 -11.95 -0.19 -0.36
CA LYS A 39 -12.12 0.72 0.78
C LYS A 39 -12.60 -0.03 2.03
N GLU A 40 -13.67 -0.81 1.91
CA GLU A 40 -14.23 -1.57 3.03
C GLU A 40 -13.27 -2.65 3.56
N THR A 41 -12.51 -3.31 2.67
CA THR A 41 -11.48 -4.26 3.07
C THR A 41 -10.37 -3.58 3.87
N LEU A 42 -9.84 -2.46 3.38
CA LEU A 42 -8.81 -1.69 4.10
C LEU A 42 -9.34 -1.15 5.42
N SER A 43 -10.59 -0.65 5.43
CA SER A 43 -11.25 -0.21 6.66
C SER A 43 -11.33 -1.35 7.69
N ALA A 44 -11.73 -2.57 7.31
CA ALA A 44 -11.75 -3.72 8.21
C ALA A 44 -10.37 -4.06 8.78
N LEU A 45 -9.30 -3.87 7.99
CA LEU A 45 -7.94 -4.10 8.46
C LEU A 45 -7.48 -3.06 9.48
N TYR A 46 -7.89 -1.78 9.33
CA TYR A 46 -7.36 -0.67 10.12
C TYR A 46 -8.29 -0.15 11.21
N GLU A 47 -9.58 -0.48 11.20
CA GLU A 47 -10.54 -0.01 12.20
C GLU A 47 -10.26 -0.53 13.61
N GLU A 48 -10.74 0.23 14.60
CA GLU A 48 -10.70 -0.13 16.02
C GLU A 48 -11.78 -1.14 16.39
N ASP A 49 -12.96 -1.02 15.79
CA ASP A 49 -14.12 -1.89 16.09
C ASP A 49 -13.95 -3.28 15.48
N LEU A 50 -13.42 -4.21 16.27
CA LEU A 50 -13.24 -5.61 15.89
C LEU A 50 -14.57 -6.39 15.80
N THR A 51 -15.70 -5.78 16.21
CA THR A 51 -17.05 -6.38 16.18
C THR A 51 -17.86 -5.93 14.97
N SER A 52 -17.31 -5.04 14.16
CA SER A 52 -17.96 -4.56 12.94
C SER A 52 -18.27 -5.71 11.96
N VAL A 53 -19.32 -5.56 11.18
CA VAL A 53 -19.73 -6.57 10.21
C VAL A 53 -18.60 -6.88 9.24
N LYS A 54 -17.90 -5.86 8.74
CA LYS A 54 -16.79 -6.03 7.79
C LYS A 54 -15.59 -6.75 8.39
N ASN A 55 -15.24 -6.50 9.66
CA ASN A 55 -14.18 -7.23 10.36
C ASN A 55 -14.55 -8.71 10.54
N ILE A 56 -15.78 -8.97 10.99
CA ILE A 56 -16.30 -10.33 11.18
C ILE A 56 -16.33 -11.10 9.83
N GLU A 57 -16.79 -10.46 8.76
CA GLU A 57 -16.85 -11.08 7.44
C GLU A 57 -15.45 -11.34 6.87
N LEU A 58 -14.51 -10.38 7.03
CA LEU A 58 -13.13 -10.60 6.60
C LEU A 58 -12.44 -11.71 7.41
N GLN A 59 -12.78 -11.85 8.70
CA GLN A 59 -12.31 -12.94 9.55
C GLN A 59 -12.83 -14.32 9.10
N LYS A 60 -14.05 -14.38 8.52
CA LYS A 60 -14.54 -15.63 7.91
C LYS A 60 -13.74 -16.02 6.67
N VAL A 61 -13.32 -15.04 5.87
CA VAL A 61 -12.53 -15.26 4.64
C VAL A 61 -11.07 -15.63 4.98
N PHE A 62 -10.46 -14.94 5.94
CA PHE A 62 -9.07 -15.14 6.36
C PHE A 62 -8.97 -15.32 7.88
N PRO A 63 -9.43 -16.46 8.42
CA PRO A 63 -9.58 -16.65 9.86
C PRO A 63 -8.27 -16.57 10.64
N SER A 64 -7.19 -17.16 10.14
CA SER A 64 -5.91 -17.15 10.85
C SER A 64 -5.24 -15.79 10.82
N PHE A 65 -5.25 -15.13 9.67
CA PHE A 65 -4.68 -13.81 9.49
C PHE A 65 -5.42 -12.76 10.33
N MET A 66 -6.74 -12.72 10.24
CA MET A 66 -7.55 -11.75 11.00
C MET A 66 -7.51 -12.02 12.50
N SER A 67 -7.48 -13.28 12.92
CA SER A 67 -7.31 -13.64 14.33
C SER A 67 -5.98 -13.12 14.89
N TRP A 68 -4.89 -13.31 14.13
CA TRP A 68 -3.57 -12.77 14.47
C TRP A 68 -3.59 -11.24 14.51
N LEU A 69 -4.12 -10.58 13.47
CA LEU A 69 -4.16 -9.12 13.39
C LEU A 69 -5.00 -8.52 14.53
N ASN A 70 -6.19 -9.07 14.77
CA ASN A 70 -7.08 -8.60 15.84
C ASN A 70 -6.45 -8.81 17.23
N SER A 71 -5.72 -9.91 17.45
CA SER A 71 -4.96 -10.14 18.69
C SER A 71 -3.89 -9.08 18.92
N ILE A 72 -3.15 -8.68 17.88
CA ILE A 72 -2.15 -7.62 17.98
C ILE A 72 -2.82 -6.26 18.23
N LYS A 73 -3.93 -5.95 17.52
CA LYS A 73 -4.70 -4.72 17.74
C LYS A 73 -5.22 -4.60 19.18
N GLN A 74 -5.69 -5.69 19.77
CA GLN A 74 -6.14 -5.72 21.18
C GLN A 74 -5.00 -5.44 22.15
N LYS A 75 -3.80 -5.92 21.84
CA LYS A 75 -2.64 -5.80 22.72
C LYS A 75 -1.91 -4.46 22.57
N GLU A 76 -1.69 -4.00 21.35
CA GLU A 76 -0.83 -2.86 21.02
C GLU A 76 -1.62 -1.62 20.53
N GLY A 77 -2.96 -1.74 20.45
CA GLY A 77 -3.84 -0.72 19.89
C GLY A 77 -4.08 -0.87 18.37
N PHE A 78 -5.21 -0.33 17.91
CA PHE A 78 -5.66 -0.54 16.52
C PHE A 78 -4.71 0.05 15.46
N LYS A 79 -3.98 1.12 15.80
CA LYS A 79 -3.00 1.77 14.91
C LYS A 79 -1.82 0.88 14.53
N ILE A 80 -1.60 -0.23 15.25
CA ILE A 80 -0.49 -1.15 14.96
C ILE A 80 -0.56 -1.71 13.54
N ALA A 81 -1.76 -1.94 13.00
CA ALA A 81 -1.94 -2.46 11.64
C ALA A 81 -1.37 -1.50 10.58
N SER A 82 -1.66 -0.20 10.70
CA SER A 82 -1.11 0.82 9.80
C SER A 82 0.38 1.03 10.04
N HIS A 83 0.84 1.03 11.29
CA HIS A 83 2.27 1.17 11.60
C HIS A 83 3.11 0.03 11.03
N LEU A 84 2.61 -1.22 11.04
CA LEU A 84 3.30 -2.35 10.42
C LEU A 84 3.44 -2.16 8.91
N GLY A 85 2.36 -1.75 8.22
CA GLY A 85 2.39 -1.44 6.79
C GLY A 85 3.39 -0.33 6.47
N GLN A 86 3.27 0.81 7.14
CA GLN A 86 4.15 1.97 6.97
C GLN A 86 5.62 1.63 7.30
N SER A 87 5.88 0.78 8.29
CA SER A 87 7.23 0.35 8.64
C SER A 87 7.89 -0.48 7.54
N ILE A 88 7.12 -1.38 6.92
CA ILE A 88 7.59 -2.19 5.77
C ILE A 88 7.89 -1.27 4.58
N GLU A 89 6.96 -0.37 4.27
CA GLU A 89 7.08 0.60 3.19
C GLU A 89 8.30 1.51 3.39
N ALA A 90 8.43 2.14 4.56
CA ALA A 90 9.58 2.97 4.91
C ALA A 90 10.89 2.18 4.82
N ASN A 91 10.91 0.91 5.22
CA ASN A 91 12.08 0.05 5.11
C ASN A 91 12.51 -0.13 3.64
N ILE A 92 11.55 -0.27 2.72
CA ILE A 92 11.87 -0.38 1.29
C ILE A 92 12.43 0.96 0.78
N PHE A 93 11.66 2.04 0.90
CA PHE A 93 11.98 3.32 0.27
C PHE A 93 13.24 3.99 0.85
N VAL A 94 13.40 4.01 2.18
CA VAL A 94 14.59 4.60 2.82
C VAL A 94 15.85 3.82 2.47
N ASN A 95 15.80 2.49 2.42
CA ASN A 95 16.99 1.72 2.06
C ASN A 95 17.32 1.79 0.57
N VAL A 96 16.34 1.97 -0.29
CA VAL A 96 16.57 2.27 -1.71
C VAL A 96 17.22 3.64 -1.83
N PHE A 97 16.66 4.66 -1.19
CA PHE A 97 17.19 6.02 -1.24
C PHE A 97 18.66 6.10 -0.83
N LYS A 98 19.05 5.38 0.23
CA LYS A 98 20.46 5.29 0.69
C LYS A 98 21.41 4.64 -0.32
N GLN A 99 20.89 3.95 -1.33
CA GLN A 99 21.69 3.28 -2.38
C GLN A 99 21.71 4.10 -3.68
N LEU A 100 21.00 5.23 -3.74
CA LEU A 100 21.03 6.11 -4.90
C LEU A 100 22.24 7.05 -4.83
N PRO A 101 22.78 7.49 -5.98
CA PRO A 101 23.90 8.41 -6.04
C PRO A 101 23.58 9.77 -5.42
N ASP A 102 24.50 10.30 -4.59
CA ASP A 102 24.32 11.61 -3.92
C ASP A 102 24.46 12.81 -4.86
N ASP A 103 25.04 12.62 -6.05
CA ASP A 103 25.26 13.66 -7.06
C ASP A 103 24.07 13.87 -8.01
N ARG A 104 22.94 13.20 -7.75
CA ARG A 104 21.71 13.26 -8.56
C ARG A 104 20.51 13.63 -7.71
N PHE A 105 19.47 14.12 -8.39
CA PHE A 105 18.24 14.52 -7.72
C PHE A 105 17.31 13.33 -7.49
N PHE A 106 17.02 13.05 -6.22
CA PHE A 106 15.99 12.12 -5.77
C PHE A 106 15.22 12.71 -4.61
N LEU A 107 13.90 12.48 -4.58
CA LEU A 107 13.04 12.90 -3.48
C LEU A 107 12.06 11.76 -3.17
N ILE A 108 11.98 11.35 -1.91
CA ILE A 108 10.96 10.40 -1.44
C ILE A 108 9.69 11.18 -1.11
N ILE A 109 8.57 10.73 -1.67
CA ILE A 109 7.24 11.24 -1.36
C ILE A 109 6.35 10.02 -1.10
N HIS A 110 6.05 9.76 0.17
CA HIS A 110 5.28 8.57 0.59
C HIS A 110 5.85 7.28 -0.01
N ASP A 111 5.05 6.54 -0.79
CA ASP A 111 5.37 5.30 -1.48
C ASP A 111 5.97 5.50 -2.88
N SER A 112 6.55 6.68 -3.14
CA SER A 112 7.12 7.02 -4.43
C SER A 112 8.50 7.66 -4.32
N ILE A 113 9.29 7.59 -5.40
CA ILE A 113 10.55 8.31 -5.55
C ILE A 113 10.46 9.17 -6.80
N LEU A 114 10.54 10.48 -6.62
CA LEU A 114 10.69 11.43 -7.70
C LEU A 114 12.15 11.46 -8.15
N CYS A 115 12.39 11.31 -9.43
CA CYS A 115 13.73 11.33 -10.03
C CYS A 115 13.68 11.90 -11.45
N THR A 116 14.85 12.14 -12.03
CA THR A 116 14.94 12.51 -13.45
C THR A 116 14.57 11.33 -14.36
N GLU A 117 14.16 11.63 -15.60
CA GLU A 117 13.83 10.62 -16.60
C GLU A 117 15.00 9.64 -16.84
N GLY A 118 16.23 10.13 -16.78
CA GLY A 118 17.44 9.30 -16.96
C GLY A 118 17.70 8.32 -15.81
N ASP A 119 17.12 8.55 -14.63
CA ASP A 119 17.36 7.76 -13.43
C ASP A 119 16.25 6.75 -13.12
N LYS A 120 15.16 6.77 -13.88
CA LYS A 120 13.98 5.94 -13.61
C LYS A 120 14.26 4.44 -13.57
N GLU A 121 15.10 3.93 -14.48
CA GLU A 121 15.43 2.51 -14.52
C GLU A 121 16.34 2.11 -13.35
N LEU A 122 17.25 3.00 -12.91
CA LEU A 122 18.05 2.79 -11.71
C LEU A 122 17.17 2.67 -10.46
N VAL A 123 16.23 3.62 -10.28
CA VAL A 123 15.31 3.61 -9.13
C VAL A 123 14.46 2.35 -9.16
N LYS A 124 13.90 1.98 -10.32
CA LYS A 124 13.10 0.76 -10.49
C LYS A 124 13.90 -0.50 -10.14
N GLU A 125 15.12 -0.63 -10.62
CA GLU A 125 16.00 -1.77 -10.32
C GLU A 125 16.26 -1.88 -8.82
N LYS A 126 16.57 -0.76 -8.14
CA LYS A 126 16.80 -0.72 -6.70
C LYS A 126 15.56 -1.07 -5.90
N LEU A 127 14.38 -0.57 -6.28
CA LEU A 127 13.10 -0.92 -5.66
C LEU A 127 12.81 -2.41 -5.78
N ILE A 128 12.95 -2.99 -6.98
CA ILE A 128 12.75 -4.42 -7.21
C ILE A 128 13.76 -5.23 -6.40
N GLY A 129 15.04 -4.86 -6.42
CA GLY A 129 16.10 -5.54 -5.69
C GLY A 129 15.84 -5.56 -4.18
N ARG A 130 15.50 -4.40 -3.60
CA ARG A 130 15.22 -4.28 -2.16
C ARG A 130 13.98 -5.06 -1.75
N THR A 131 12.94 -5.03 -2.57
CA THR A 131 11.71 -5.78 -2.30
C THR A 131 11.98 -7.29 -2.37
N LYS A 132 12.76 -7.75 -3.33
CA LYS A 132 13.21 -9.15 -3.42
C LYS A 132 13.97 -9.60 -2.19
N GLU A 133 14.89 -8.78 -1.71
CA GLU A 133 15.66 -9.05 -0.50
C GLU A 133 14.75 -9.17 0.73
N LEU A 134 13.86 -8.19 0.94
CA LEU A 134 12.97 -8.14 2.10
C LEU A 134 12.02 -9.34 2.16
N PHE A 135 11.54 -9.80 1.02
CA PHE A 135 10.58 -10.90 0.94
C PHE A 135 11.21 -12.24 0.51
N SER A 136 12.55 -12.34 0.51
CA SER A 136 13.29 -13.53 0.06
C SER A 136 12.94 -14.82 0.80
N GLU A 137 12.56 -14.74 2.08
CA GLU A 137 12.13 -15.89 2.87
C GLU A 137 10.69 -16.34 2.57
N ILE A 138 9.85 -15.41 2.06
CA ILE A 138 8.44 -15.65 1.80
C ILE A 138 8.21 -16.06 0.35
N ILE A 139 9.02 -15.52 -0.56
CA ILE A 139 8.84 -15.68 -2.00
C ILE A 139 9.92 -16.61 -2.53
N SER A 140 9.50 -17.72 -3.14
CA SER A 140 10.45 -18.64 -3.75
C SER A 140 11.17 -17.99 -4.94
N LYS A 141 12.39 -18.45 -5.23
CA LYS A 141 13.23 -17.89 -6.33
C LYS A 141 12.57 -17.98 -7.72
N ASP A 142 11.62 -18.89 -7.88
CA ASP A 142 10.93 -19.15 -9.15
C ASP A 142 9.64 -18.34 -9.33
N GLU A 143 9.22 -17.57 -8.30
CA GLU A 143 8.02 -16.75 -8.39
C GLU A 143 8.31 -15.43 -9.11
N ASN A 144 7.46 -15.11 -10.08
CA ASN A 144 7.58 -13.87 -10.86
C ASN A 144 7.19 -12.66 -10.01
N LEU A 145 8.19 -12.02 -9.42
CA LEU A 145 8.04 -10.85 -8.56
C LEU A 145 7.56 -9.59 -9.31
N ASP A 146 7.74 -9.52 -10.62
CA ASP A 146 7.25 -8.40 -11.43
C ASP A 146 5.71 -8.37 -11.47
N LYS A 147 5.06 -9.49 -11.15
CA LYS A 147 3.59 -9.54 -10.96
C LYS A 147 3.15 -9.09 -9.58
N LEU A 148 4.01 -9.22 -8.56
CA LEU A 148 3.71 -8.83 -7.19
C LEU A 148 3.82 -7.32 -6.98
N PHE A 149 4.81 -6.71 -7.60
CA PHE A 149 5.13 -5.31 -7.40
C PHE A 149 4.95 -4.53 -8.69
N LYS A 150 3.76 -3.94 -8.86
CA LYS A 150 3.54 -2.98 -9.94
C LYS A 150 4.21 -1.66 -9.58
N ILE A 151 5.40 -1.45 -10.13
CA ILE A 151 6.01 -0.12 -10.10
C ILE A 151 5.39 0.68 -11.22
N SER A 152 4.59 1.68 -10.88
CA SER A 152 4.05 2.64 -11.84
C SER A 152 5.08 3.75 -12.06
N ILE A 153 5.36 4.06 -13.31
CA ILE A 153 6.19 5.21 -13.68
C ILE A 153 5.24 6.26 -14.24
N VAL A 154 5.16 7.41 -13.55
CA VAL A 154 4.37 8.57 -13.98
C VAL A 154 5.34 9.67 -14.36
N SER A 155 5.27 10.16 -15.59
CA SER A 155 6.06 11.30 -16.04
C SER A 155 5.27 12.59 -15.76
N ILE A 156 5.85 13.49 -14.98
CA ILE A 156 5.32 14.84 -14.78
C ILE A 156 5.72 15.63 -16.03
N LYS A 157 4.76 16.12 -16.79
CA LYS A 157 5.00 16.96 -17.96
C LYS A 157 5.17 18.43 -17.55
N ASP A 158 5.95 19.18 -18.32
CA ASP A 158 6.15 20.63 -18.10
C ASP A 158 4.82 21.40 -18.09
N GLU A 159 3.81 20.94 -18.84
CA GLU A 159 2.46 21.48 -18.85
C GLU A 159 1.78 21.36 -17.48
N ASP A 160 2.01 20.24 -16.77
CA ASP A 160 1.47 20.00 -15.43
C ASP A 160 2.15 20.93 -14.41
N LEU A 161 3.45 21.19 -14.58
CA LEU A 161 4.21 22.11 -13.73
C LEU A 161 3.87 23.58 -14.00
N SER A 162 3.63 23.96 -15.25
CA SER A 162 3.32 25.34 -15.63
C SER A 162 1.93 25.78 -15.20
N ASN A 163 0.98 24.86 -15.14
CA ASN A 163 -0.41 25.11 -14.72
C ASN A 163 -0.58 25.04 -13.19
N ASN A 164 0.37 24.43 -12.46
CA ASN A 164 0.25 24.15 -11.03
C ASN A 164 0.91 25.21 -10.13
N LYS A 165 0.65 26.50 -10.39
CA LYS A 165 0.95 27.56 -9.40
C LYS A 165 -0.07 27.64 -8.27
N ASP A 166 -1.19 26.90 -8.37
CA ASP A 166 -2.25 26.92 -7.38
C ASP A 166 -2.25 25.58 -6.61
N PRO A 167 -1.98 25.58 -5.29
CA PRO A 167 -2.06 24.36 -4.46
C PRO A 167 -3.39 23.64 -4.55
N ARG A 168 -4.48 24.34 -4.91
CA ARG A 168 -5.82 23.76 -5.09
C ARG A 168 -5.87 22.82 -6.30
N LEU A 169 -5.11 23.09 -7.36
CA LEU A 169 -5.04 22.22 -8.54
C LEU A 169 -4.28 20.93 -8.24
N LEU A 170 -3.25 20.99 -7.37
CA LEU A 170 -2.57 19.79 -6.87
C LEU A 170 -3.53 18.91 -6.04
N LYS A 171 -4.35 19.54 -5.18
CA LYS A 171 -5.38 18.86 -4.41
C LYS A 171 -6.41 18.17 -5.33
N GLU A 172 -6.94 18.88 -6.32
CA GLU A 172 -7.88 18.32 -7.31
C GLU A 172 -7.26 17.17 -8.11
N TYR A 173 -6.00 17.29 -8.49
CA TYR A 173 -5.26 16.21 -9.16
C TYR A 173 -5.11 14.99 -8.26
N LEU A 174 -4.65 15.15 -7.03
CA LEU A 174 -4.51 14.06 -6.07
C LEU A 174 -5.84 13.40 -5.72
N GLN A 175 -6.93 14.19 -5.63
CA GLN A 175 -8.30 13.67 -5.49
C GLN A 175 -8.73 12.85 -6.73
N SER A 176 -8.38 13.31 -7.93
CA SER A 176 -8.75 12.63 -9.19
C SER A 176 -8.09 11.26 -9.36
N ILE A 177 -6.88 11.09 -8.81
CA ILE A 177 -6.15 9.80 -8.80
C ILE A 177 -6.44 8.95 -7.56
N GLY A 178 -7.31 9.45 -6.64
CA GLY A 178 -7.71 8.73 -5.42
C GLY A 178 -6.65 8.70 -4.32
N GLU A 179 -5.65 9.57 -4.40
CA GLU A 179 -4.56 9.68 -3.41
C GLU A 179 -4.78 10.79 -2.36
N TRP A 180 -5.88 11.55 -2.46
CA TRP A 180 -6.20 12.60 -1.50
C TRP A 180 -7.51 12.30 -0.78
N GLU A 181 -7.48 12.19 0.55
CA GLU A 181 -8.66 12.14 1.41
C GLU A 181 -8.83 13.48 2.14
N ASP A 182 -10.05 14.02 2.18
CA ASP A 182 -10.36 15.33 2.77
C ASP A 182 -10.08 15.45 4.29
N ASP A 183 -9.84 14.32 4.96
CA ASP A 183 -9.55 14.27 6.42
C ASP A 183 -8.12 14.72 6.79
N TRP A 184 -7.22 14.87 5.83
CA TRP A 184 -5.83 15.31 6.08
C TRP A 184 -5.74 16.79 6.45
N ASP A 185 -6.70 17.62 6.04
CA ASP A 185 -6.73 19.07 6.33
C ASP A 185 -6.91 19.37 7.84
N ASN A 186 -7.39 18.41 8.64
CA ASN A 186 -7.63 18.60 10.06
C ASN A 186 -6.46 18.18 10.98
N GLU A 187 -5.48 17.43 10.50
CA GLU A 187 -4.34 16.95 11.31
C GLU A 187 -3.03 17.72 11.09
N LEU A 188 -2.94 18.53 10.02
CA LEU A 188 -1.73 19.32 9.71
C LEU A 188 -1.82 20.76 10.24
N ASN A 189 -1.99 20.93 11.55
CA ASN A 189 -1.60 22.15 12.24
C ASN A 189 -0.07 22.16 12.46
N ILE A 190 0.71 22.12 11.38
CA ILE A 190 2.16 22.37 11.44
C ILE A 190 2.35 23.86 11.13
N PRO A 191 2.82 24.67 12.09
CA PRO A 191 3.17 26.07 11.79
C PRO A 191 4.36 26.05 10.83
N ILE A 192 4.15 26.60 9.64
CA ILE A 192 5.24 26.87 8.69
C ILE A 192 6.01 28.08 9.26
N TYR A 193 7.22 27.83 9.75
CA TYR A 193 8.22 28.85 10.07
C TYR A 193 9.17 29.03 8.89
#